data_dc295dc2270aa3d9bbedea6e9455c96e
#
_entry.id   dc295dc2270aa3d9bbedea6e9455c96e
#
_cell.length_a   1.000
_cell.length_b   1.000
_cell.length_c   1.000
_cell.angle_alpha   90.00
_cell.angle_beta   90.00
_cell.angle_gamma   90.00
#
_symmetry.space_group_name_H-M   'P 1'
#
loop_
_entity.id
_entity.type
_entity.pdbx_description
1 polymer ?
#
loop_
_entity_poly.entity_id
_entity_poly.type
_entity_poly.pdbx_seq_one_letter_code
_entity_poly.pdbx_strand_id
1 'polypeptide(L)'
;MNNYIHEVSVTLSKKLLGNGYKDDRLRSAKVAYAIENIIEDVKAYVVVFLLFGLAGKLTEILVCIVTLTMLRTWTGGTHMNTSLGCSIVTVLFYSFSVFAGFISIPCVLTLILLVIYMFICVLYAPLASAQRPKLGKERVQRIKVRAVGGVVLVILMHVCMTGYRDYIGRGVLLQFMDVVVAILIRKNGGNKNNEKC
;
A
#
# COMPACT_ATOMS: atom_id res chain seq x y z
N MET A 1 15.07 11.93 6.23
CA MET A 1 14.50 11.16 7.35
C MET A 1 14.23 12.15 8.47
N ASN A 2 13.03 12.18 9.04
CA ASN A 2 12.70 13.16 10.08
C ASN A 2 13.28 12.64 11.40
N ASN A 3 14.39 13.22 11.89
CA ASN A 3 15.11 12.73 13.07
C ASN A 3 14.19 12.51 14.27
N TYR A 4 13.17 13.37 14.44
CA TYR A 4 12.22 13.26 15.54
C TYR A 4 11.38 11.95 15.50
N ILE A 5 10.87 11.58 14.33
CA ILE A 5 10.06 10.34 14.20
C ILE A 5 10.92 9.11 14.44
N HIS A 6 12.15 9.13 13.95
CA HIS A 6 13.10 8.05 14.20
C HIS A 6 13.39 7.89 15.70
N GLU A 7 13.66 8.98 16.42
CA GLU A 7 13.88 8.95 17.87
C GLU A 7 12.67 8.42 18.65
N VAL A 8 11.47 8.87 18.28
CA VAL A 8 10.20 8.38 18.87
C VAL A 8 10.04 6.90 18.62
N SER A 9 10.28 6.44 17.40
CA SER A 9 10.16 5.03 17.01
C SER A 9 11.15 4.14 17.75
N VAL A 10 12.39 4.60 17.91
CA VAL A 10 13.42 3.90 18.70
C VAL A 10 13.03 3.85 20.18
N THR A 11 12.52 4.94 20.75
CA THR A 11 12.09 5.00 22.14
C THR A 11 10.91 4.07 22.41
N LEU A 12 9.91 4.07 21.52
CA LEU A 12 8.77 3.15 21.60
C LEU A 12 9.20 1.69 21.44
N SER A 13 10.13 1.40 20.53
CA SER A 13 10.65 0.03 20.34
C SER A 13 11.41 -0.47 21.58
N LYS A 14 12.18 0.39 22.25
CA LYS A 14 12.83 0.08 23.54
C LYS A 14 11.79 -0.25 24.62
N LYS A 15 10.73 0.54 24.71
CA LYS A 15 9.67 0.35 25.69
C LYS A 15 8.89 -0.95 25.45
N LEU A 16 8.61 -1.30 24.19
CA LEU A 16 7.87 -2.50 23.81
C LEU A 16 8.70 -3.80 23.98
N LEU A 17 9.99 -3.75 23.68
CA LEU A 17 10.87 -4.92 23.75
C LEU A 17 11.51 -5.12 25.14
N GLY A 18 11.53 -4.09 26.00
CA GLY A 18 12.14 -4.16 27.33
C GLY A 18 13.57 -4.68 27.28
N ASN A 19 13.89 -5.69 28.09
CA ASN A 19 15.23 -6.31 28.13
C ASN A 19 15.65 -6.94 26.79
N GLY A 20 14.70 -7.45 25.98
CA GLY A 20 14.97 -8.02 24.66
C GLY A 20 15.45 -7.00 23.60
N TYR A 21 15.41 -5.70 23.89
CA TYR A 21 15.93 -4.68 22.99
C TYR A 21 17.45 -4.75 22.81
N LYS A 22 18.18 -5.14 23.86
CA LYS A 22 19.65 -5.23 23.85
C LYS A 22 20.15 -6.55 23.24
N ASP A 23 19.37 -7.61 23.38
CA ASP A 23 19.78 -8.97 23.03
C ASP A 23 19.68 -9.26 21.52
N ASP A 24 18.75 -8.62 20.81
CA ASP A 24 18.55 -8.79 19.35
C ASP A 24 18.44 -7.45 18.63
N ARG A 25 19.60 -6.91 18.20
CA ARG A 25 19.68 -5.65 17.45
C ARG A 25 18.86 -5.68 16.15
N LEU A 26 18.81 -6.83 15.47
CA LEU A 26 18.07 -6.96 14.23
C LEU A 26 16.55 -6.90 14.46
N ARG A 27 16.07 -7.53 15.53
CA ARG A 27 14.66 -7.48 15.93
C ARG A 27 14.26 -6.08 16.35
N SER A 28 15.10 -5.40 17.14
CA SER A 28 14.89 -4.03 17.58
C SER A 28 14.78 -3.05 16.42
N ALA A 29 15.69 -3.16 15.44
CA ALA A 29 15.65 -2.33 14.23
C ALA A 29 14.40 -2.58 13.39
N LYS A 30 13.95 -3.83 13.26
CA LYS A 30 12.70 -4.16 12.56
C LYS A 30 11.46 -3.58 13.25
N VAL A 31 11.41 -3.62 14.57
CA VAL A 31 10.29 -3.06 15.34
C VAL A 31 10.30 -1.54 15.25
N ALA A 32 11.44 -0.87 15.39
CA ALA A 32 11.55 0.57 15.23
C ALA A 32 11.11 1.02 13.84
N TYR A 33 11.56 0.33 12.79
CA TYR A 33 11.14 0.60 11.41
C TYR A 33 9.63 0.40 11.20
N ALA A 34 9.03 -0.64 11.80
CA ALA A 34 7.59 -0.85 11.70
C ALA A 34 6.79 0.26 12.38
N ILE A 35 7.24 0.72 13.55
CA ILE A 35 6.62 1.84 14.27
C ILE A 35 6.74 3.13 13.46
N GLU A 36 7.91 3.41 12.88
CA GLU A 36 8.15 4.58 12.03
C GLU A 36 7.16 4.61 10.84
N ASN A 37 6.98 3.48 10.15
CA ASN A 37 6.01 3.38 9.07
C ASN A 37 4.57 3.62 9.54
N ILE A 38 4.18 3.06 10.69
CA ILE A 38 2.83 3.28 11.24
C ILE A 38 2.59 4.76 11.55
N ILE A 39 3.57 5.46 12.15
CA ILE A 39 3.46 6.88 12.45
C ILE A 39 3.30 7.70 11.16
N GLU A 40 4.07 7.37 10.12
CA GLU A 40 3.98 8.03 8.82
C GLU A 40 2.62 7.79 8.15
N ASP A 41 2.12 6.56 8.17
CA ASP A 41 0.81 6.22 7.63
C ASP A 41 -0.31 6.97 8.37
N VAL A 42 -0.27 7.01 9.71
CA VAL A 42 -1.25 7.74 10.53
C VAL A 42 -1.25 9.23 10.18
N LYS A 43 -0.08 9.86 10.03
CA LYS A 43 0.00 11.26 9.61
C LYS A 43 -0.65 11.49 8.25
N ALA A 44 -0.34 10.62 7.28
CA ALA A 44 -0.93 10.74 5.94
C ALA A 44 -2.45 10.62 6.00
N TYR A 45 -2.99 9.66 6.77
CA TYR A 45 -4.43 9.53 6.94
C TYR A 45 -5.07 10.73 7.64
N VAL A 46 -4.45 11.29 8.68
CA VAL A 46 -4.96 12.50 9.35
C VAL A 46 -5.07 13.65 8.35
N VAL A 47 -4.04 13.89 7.54
CA VAL A 47 -4.06 14.92 6.50
C VAL A 47 -5.19 14.67 5.49
N VAL A 48 -5.33 13.42 5.02
CA VAL A 48 -6.38 13.02 4.09
C VAL A 48 -7.77 13.26 4.68
N PHE A 49 -8.02 12.82 5.92
CA PHE A 49 -9.32 13.01 6.58
C PHE A 49 -9.66 14.50 6.79
N LEU A 50 -8.68 15.33 7.15
CA LEU A 50 -8.90 16.77 7.29
C LEU A 50 -9.24 17.42 5.93
N LEU A 51 -8.46 17.14 4.89
CA LEU A 51 -8.68 17.71 3.56
C LEU A 51 -10.06 17.34 2.99
N PHE A 52 -10.40 16.05 3.03
CA PHE A 52 -11.65 15.55 2.46
C PHE A 52 -12.86 15.79 3.36
N GLY A 53 -12.63 15.91 4.68
CA GLY A 53 -13.64 16.33 5.65
C GLY A 53 -14.11 17.75 5.38
N LEU A 54 -13.15 18.68 5.18
CA LEU A 54 -13.46 20.06 4.82
C LEU A 54 -14.14 20.18 3.44
N ALA A 55 -13.83 19.26 2.51
CA ALA A 55 -14.47 19.19 1.20
C ALA A 55 -15.86 18.52 1.22
N GLY A 56 -16.36 18.05 2.35
CA GLY A 56 -17.64 17.32 2.47
C GLY A 56 -17.64 15.96 1.78
N LYS A 57 -16.44 15.33 1.60
CA LYS A 57 -16.23 14.08 0.84
C LYS A 57 -15.78 12.91 1.71
N LEU A 58 -16.25 12.86 2.97
CA LEU A 58 -15.83 11.84 3.94
C LEU A 58 -16.21 10.42 3.53
N THR A 59 -17.41 10.21 3.00
CA THR A 59 -17.86 8.87 2.61
C THR A 59 -17.09 8.36 1.41
N GLU A 60 -16.86 9.22 0.42
CA GLU A 60 -16.12 8.89 -0.80
C GLU A 60 -14.67 8.53 -0.46
N ILE A 61 -14.03 9.32 0.41
CA ILE A 61 -12.64 9.03 0.81
C ILE A 61 -12.54 7.75 1.64
N LEU A 62 -13.49 7.44 2.50
CA LEU A 62 -13.53 6.17 3.24
C LEU A 62 -13.57 4.98 2.30
N VAL A 63 -14.43 5.02 1.28
CA VAL A 63 -14.51 3.96 0.26
C VAL A 63 -13.18 3.80 -0.47
N CYS A 64 -12.54 4.92 -0.87
CA CYS A 64 -11.23 4.91 -1.52
C CYS A 64 -10.14 4.33 -0.60
N ILE A 65 -10.12 4.74 0.68
CA ILE A 65 -9.14 4.22 1.66
C ILE A 65 -9.28 2.71 1.80
N VAL A 66 -10.50 2.21 2.01
CA VAL A 66 -10.75 0.78 2.14
C VAL A 66 -10.30 0.03 0.88
N THR A 67 -10.70 0.51 -0.30
CA THR A 67 -10.36 -0.09 -1.59
C THR A 67 -8.83 -0.18 -1.78
N LEU A 68 -8.13 0.94 -1.65
CA LEU A 68 -6.68 1.01 -1.86
C LEU A 68 -5.92 0.23 -0.78
N THR A 69 -6.34 0.31 0.48
CA THR A 69 -5.71 -0.43 1.57
C THR A 69 -5.85 -1.94 1.39
N MET A 70 -7.05 -2.43 1.03
CA MET A 70 -7.29 -3.86 0.77
C MET A 70 -6.40 -4.40 -0.34
N LEU A 71 -6.24 -3.64 -1.43
CA LEU A 71 -5.40 -4.04 -2.55
C LEU A 71 -3.91 -3.93 -2.23
N ARG A 72 -3.46 -2.82 -1.63
CA ARG A 72 -2.04 -2.49 -1.44
C ARG A 72 -1.36 -3.25 -0.30
N THR A 73 -2.08 -3.51 0.80
CA THR A 73 -1.48 -4.09 2.03
C THR A 73 -0.80 -5.42 1.78
N TRP A 74 -1.35 -6.26 0.92
CA TRP A 74 -0.84 -7.61 0.68
C TRP A 74 -0.02 -7.75 -0.58
N THR A 75 -0.31 -6.96 -1.61
CA THR A 75 0.46 -6.97 -2.86
C THR A 75 1.72 -6.14 -2.77
N GLY A 76 1.67 -5.03 -2.06
CA GLY A 76 2.70 -4.00 -2.11
C GLY A 76 2.45 -3.01 -3.25
N GLY A 77 3.46 -2.24 -3.58
CA GLY A 77 3.46 -1.21 -4.62
C GLY A 77 4.80 -0.52 -4.68
N THR A 78 4.87 0.60 -5.40
CA THR A 78 6.07 1.44 -5.43
C THR A 78 6.29 2.09 -4.06
N HIS A 79 7.55 2.08 -3.62
CA HIS A 79 7.98 2.79 -2.41
C HIS A 79 8.90 3.94 -2.82
N MET A 80 8.58 5.13 -2.34
CA MET A 80 9.46 6.29 -2.49
C MET A 80 10.63 6.21 -1.49
N ASN A 81 11.78 6.74 -1.88
CA ASN A 81 12.97 6.75 -1.00
C ASN A 81 12.84 7.71 0.19
N THR A 82 11.83 8.58 0.19
CA THR A 82 11.57 9.56 1.25
C THR A 82 10.17 9.41 1.79
N SER A 83 10.01 9.58 3.11
CA SER A 83 8.73 9.59 3.81
C SER A 83 7.76 10.65 3.25
N LEU A 84 8.26 11.86 3.01
CA LEU A 84 7.45 12.94 2.40
C LEU A 84 6.95 12.54 1.01
N GLY A 85 7.80 11.94 0.18
CA GLY A 85 7.39 11.46 -1.15
C GLY A 85 6.27 10.42 -1.07
N CYS A 86 6.35 9.49 -0.12
CA CYS A 86 5.30 8.49 0.09
C CYS A 86 3.97 9.15 0.50
N SER A 87 4.00 10.10 1.44
CA SER A 87 2.82 10.84 1.87
C SER A 87 2.19 11.66 0.74
N ILE A 88 3.00 12.37 -0.06
CA ILE A 88 2.51 13.15 -1.20
C ILE A 88 1.83 12.24 -2.22
N VAL A 89 2.47 11.12 -2.62
CA VAL A 89 1.88 10.17 -3.56
C VAL A 89 0.57 9.59 -3.03
N THR A 90 0.51 9.28 -1.73
CA THR A 90 -0.72 8.78 -1.09
C THR A 90 -1.85 9.82 -1.16
N VAL A 91 -1.57 11.07 -0.82
CA VAL A 91 -2.57 12.17 -0.92
C VAL A 91 -3.01 12.37 -2.38
N LEU A 92 -2.08 12.33 -3.33
CA LEU A 92 -2.41 12.45 -4.76
C LEU A 92 -3.28 11.29 -5.25
N PHE A 93 -3.01 10.05 -4.83
CA PHE A 93 -3.84 8.89 -5.19
C PHE A 93 -5.27 9.04 -4.68
N TYR A 94 -5.44 9.47 -3.44
CA TYR A 94 -6.76 9.70 -2.86
C TYR A 94 -7.47 10.88 -3.53
N SER A 95 -6.74 11.98 -3.78
CA SER A 95 -7.30 13.15 -4.47
C SER A 95 -7.77 12.79 -5.87
N PHE A 96 -6.97 12.06 -6.62
CA PHE A 96 -7.37 11.58 -7.94
C PHE A 96 -8.61 10.67 -7.85
N SER A 97 -8.62 9.69 -6.95
CA SER A 97 -9.76 8.76 -6.81
C SER A 97 -11.08 9.47 -6.48
N VAL A 98 -11.04 10.56 -5.70
CA VAL A 98 -12.24 11.30 -5.29
C VAL A 98 -12.62 12.39 -6.29
N PHE A 99 -11.67 13.21 -6.77
CA PHE A 99 -11.97 14.40 -7.56
C PHE A 99 -11.92 14.22 -9.06
N ALA A 100 -11.36 13.11 -9.58
CA ALA A 100 -11.37 12.83 -11.02
C ALA A 100 -12.75 12.38 -11.52
N GLY A 101 -13.80 13.12 -11.19
CA GLY A 101 -15.19 12.82 -11.57
C GLY A 101 -15.44 12.80 -13.07
N PHE A 102 -14.54 13.40 -13.88
CA PHE A 102 -14.56 13.34 -15.34
C PHE A 102 -14.15 11.98 -15.90
N ILE A 103 -13.57 11.09 -15.08
CA ILE A 103 -13.21 9.72 -15.45
C ILE A 103 -14.23 8.77 -14.83
N SER A 104 -15.18 8.32 -15.65
CA SER A 104 -16.06 7.21 -15.29
C SER A 104 -15.49 5.90 -15.85
N ILE A 105 -15.30 4.93 -14.99
CA ILE A 105 -14.77 3.63 -15.40
C ILE A 105 -15.93 2.64 -15.47
N PRO A 106 -16.21 2.08 -16.67
CA PRO A 106 -17.27 1.10 -16.82
C PRO A 106 -17.13 -0.06 -15.85
N CYS A 107 -18.25 -0.50 -15.26
CA CYS A 107 -18.27 -1.59 -14.28
C CYS A 107 -17.53 -2.85 -14.80
N VAL A 108 -17.77 -3.22 -16.05
CA VAL A 108 -17.13 -4.37 -16.71
C VAL A 108 -15.60 -4.20 -16.76
N LEU A 109 -15.12 -3.00 -17.09
CA LEU A 109 -13.67 -2.73 -17.12
C LEU A 109 -13.04 -2.85 -15.73
N THR A 110 -13.70 -2.32 -14.71
CA THR A 110 -13.22 -2.48 -13.31
C THR A 110 -13.13 -3.95 -12.90
N LEU A 111 -14.12 -4.77 -13.25
CA LEU A 111 -14.10 -6.19 -12.97
C LEU A 111 -12.99 -6.93 -13.73
N ILE A 112 -12.77 -6.59 -15.00
CA ILE A 112 -11.65 -7.15 -15.79
C ILE A 112 -10.31 -6.79 -15.13
N LEU A 113 -10.12 -5.53 -14.74
CA LEU A 113 -8.90 -5.09 -14.04
C LEU A 113 -8.69 -5.85 -12.73
N LEU A 114 -9.74 -6.09 -11.93
CA LEU A 114 -9.67 -6.84 -10.69
C LEU A 114 -9.32 -8.32 -10.92
N VAL A 115 -9.85 -8.94 -11.98
CA VAL A 115 -9.48 -10.32 -12.35
C VAL A 115 -8.01 -10.39 -12.76
N ILE A 116 -7.54 -9.48 -13.62
CA ILE A 116 -6.11 -9.43 -14.00
C ILE A 116 -5.24 -9.16 -12.77
N TYR A 117 -5.66 -8.24 -11.89
CA TYR A 117 -4.96 -7.93 -10.64
C TYR A 117 -4.86 -9.17 -9.72
N MET A 118 -5.91 -9.98 -9.65
CA MET A 118 -5.90 -11.25 -8.91
C MET A 118 -4.83 -12.21 -9.43
N PHE A 119 -4.69 -12.34 -10.76
CA PHE A 119 -3.60 -13.12 -11.36
C PHE A 119 -2.22 -12.55 -11.00
N ILE A 120 -2.06 -11.23 -11.04
CA ILE A 120 -0.82 -10.57 -10.62
C ILE A 120 -0.51 -10.89 -9.14
N CYS A 121 -1.51 -10.88 -8.27
CA CYS A 121 -1.33 -11.24 -6.86
C CYS A 121 -0.82 -12.68 -6.69
N VAL A 122 -1.38 -13.63 -7.42
CA VAL A 122 -0.97 -15.03 -7.36
C VAL A 122 0.48 -15.22 -7.86
N LEU A 123 0.86 -14.52 -8.93
CA LEU A 123 2.18 -14.66 -9.54
C LEU A 123 3.27 -13.89 -8.77
N TYR A 124 3.01 -12.62 -8.43
CA TYR A 124 4.04 -11.67 -8.00
C TYR A 124 3.96 -11.25 -6.53
N ALA A 125 2.84 -11.45 -5.82
CA ALA A 125 2.75 -11.03 -4.42
C ALA A 125 3.61 -11.92 -3.49
N PRO A 126 4.23 -11.32 -2.46
CA PRO A 126 4.35 -9.89 -2.18
C PRO A 126 5.43 -9.21 -3.03
N LEU A 127 5.14 -8.03 -3.53
CA LEU A 127 6.12 -7.15 -4.17
C LEU A 127 6.98 -6.50 -3.08
N ALA A 128 7.88 -7.30 -2.49
CA ALA A 128 8.77 -6.80 -1.45
C ALA A 128 9.81 -5.86 -2.05
N SER A 129 10.07 -4.73 -1.36
CA SER A 129 11.21 -3.86 -1.66
C SER A 129 12.50 -4.67 -1.56
N ALA A 130 13.53 -4.34 -2.37
CA ALA A 130 14.84 -5.01 -2.39
C ALA A 130 15.54 -5.01 -1.01
N GLN A 131 15.15 -4.10 -0.12
CA GLN A 131 15.72 -3.96 1.23
C GLN A 131 15.06 -4.89 2.27
N ARG A 132 13.97 -5.59 1.92
CA ARG A 132 13.30 -6.51 2.86
C ARG A 132 13.94 -7.90 2.82
N PRO A 133 14.15 -8.54 3.98
CA PRO A 133 14.67 -9.90 4.03
C PRO A 133 13.73 -10.88 3.30
N LYS A 134 14.33 -11.90 2.67
CA LYS A 134 13.56 -12.96 1.98
C LYS A 134 12.59 -13.62 2.95
N LEU A 135 11.34 -13.70 2.56
CA LEU A 135 10.28 -14.33 3.35
C LEU A 135 10.29 -15.86 3.13
N GLY A 136 10.00 -16.61 4.19
CA GLY A 136 9.81 -18.06 4.07
C GLY A 136 8.61 -18.42 3.20
N LYS A 137 8.65 -19.59 2.55
CA LYS A 137 7.61 -20.06 1.60
C LYS A 137 6.19 -20.01 2.17
N GLU A 138 6.01 -20.49 3.41
CA GLU A 138 4.69 -20.47 4.08
C GLU A 138 4.14 -19.06 4.30
N ARG A 139 5.01 -18.10 4.63
CA ARG A 139 4.61 -16.71 4.83
C ARG A 139 4.21 -16.05 3.50
N VAL A 140 4.94 -16.34 2.44
CA VAL A 140 4.59 -15.91 1.08
C VAL A 140 3.21 -16.44 0.68
N GLN A 141 2.95 -17.74 0.90
CA GLN A 141 1.66 -18.35 0.58
C GLN A 141 0.50 -17.70 1.35
N ARG A 142 0.67 -17.47 2.66
CA ARG A 142 -0.34 -16.77 3.48
C ARG A 142 -0.63 -15.34 2.97
N ILE A 143 0.41 -14.62 2.52
CA ILE A 143 0.24 -13.28 1.95
C ILE A 143 -0.55 -13.35 0.63
N LYS A 144 -0.24 -14.30 -0.24
CA LYS A 144 -0.98 -14.51 -1.50
C LYS A 144 -2.47 -14.77 -1.27
N VAL A 145 -2.79 -15.67 -0.35
CA VAL A 145 -4.20 -15.96 0.01
C VAL A 145 -4.91 -14.71 0.52
N ARG A 146 -4.28 -13.92 1.38
CA ARG A 146 -4.84 -12.65 1.88
C ARG A 146 -4.99 -11.61 0.77
N ALA A 147 -4.04 -11.54 -0.17
CA ALA A 147 -4.11 -10.64 -1.32
C ALA A 147 -5.32 -10.98 -2.20
N VAL A 148 -5.51 -12.26 -2.53
CA VAL A 148 -6.67 -12.73 -3.28
C VAL A 148 -7.96 -12.45 -2.52
N GLY A 149 -8.01 -12.71 -1.21
CA GLY A 149 -9.16 -12.36 -0.36
C GLY A 149 -9.49 -10.87 -0.38
N GLY A 150 -8.49 -10.00 -0.35
CA GLY A 150 -8.66 -8.55 -0.49
C GLY A 150 -9.27 -8.16 -1.84
N VAL A 151 -8.82 -8.78 -2.93
CA VAL A 151 -9.41 -8.56 -4.28
C VAL A 151 -10.87 -8.99 -4.32
N VAL A 152 -11.19 -10.16 -3.77
CA VAL A 152 -12.58 -10.65 -3.71
C VAL A 152 -13.47 -9.70 -2.93
N LEU A 153 -13.00 -9.17 -1.79
CA LEU A 153 -13.74 -8.17 -1.01
C LEU A 153 -13.98 -6.88 -1.82
N VAL A 154 -12.99 -6.40 -2.59
CA VAL A 154 -13.17 -5.23 -3.45
C VAL A 154 -14.15 -5.52 -4.59
N ILE A 155 -14.17 -6.72 -5.16
CA ILE A 155 -15.19 -7.13 -6.14
C ILE A 155 -16.58 -7.06 -5.51
N LEU A 156 -16.77 -7.61 -4.32
CA LEU A 156 -18.04 -7.56 -3.60
C LEU A 156 -18.45 -6.11 -3.32
N MET A 157 -17.55 -5.27 -2.84
CA MET A 157 -17.82 -3.84 -2.64
C MET A 157 -18.26 -3.16 -3.94
N HIS A 158 -17.56 -3.42 -5.06
CA HIS A 158 -17.89 -2.82 -6.36
C HIS A 158 -19.27 -3.25 -6.87
N VAL A 159 -19.67 -4.49 -6.64
CA VAL A 159 -20.99 -4.99 -7.03
C VAL A 159 -22.10 -4.44 -6.13
N CYS A 160 -21.88 -4.43 -4.80
CA CYS A 160 -22.89 -4.04 -3.82
C CYS A 160 -23.07 -2.53 -3.68
N MET A 161 -21.97 -1.75 -3.77
CA MET A 161 -21.98 -0.29 -3.53
C MET A 161 -22.13 0.48 -4.84
N THR A 162 -23.33 0.40 -5.46
CA THR A 162 -23.58 0.98 -6.81
C THR A 162 -23.30 2.48 -6.90
N GLY A 163 -23.62 3.25 -5.86
CA GLY A 163 -23.37 4.70 -5.82
C GLY A 163 -21.90 5.11 -5.70
N TYR A 164 -21.00 4.15 -5.39
CA TYR A 164 -19.57 4.41 -5.21
C TYR A 164 -18.68 3.69 -6.22
N ARG A 165 -19.26 3.08 -7.26
CA ARG A 165 -18.54 2.30 -8.28
C ARG A 165 -17.41 3.05 -8.93
N ASP A 166 -17.63 4.31 -9.28
CA ASP A 166 -16.62 5.15 -9.93
C ASP A 166 -15.41 5.41 -9.01
N TYR A 167 -15.65 5.61 -7.72
CA TYR A 167 -14.57 5.80 -6.74
C TYR A 167 -13.74 4.52 -6.57
N ILE A 168 -14.42 3.38 -6.47
CA ILE A 168 -13.77 2.06 -6.41
C ILE A 168 -12.98 1.81 -7.70
N GLY A 169 -13.61 2.03 -8.87
CA GLY A 169 -12.98 1.83 -10.17
C GLY A 169 -11.71 2.66 -10.35
N ARG A 170 -11.75 3.96 -10.02
CA ARG A 170 -10.56 4.83 -10.06
C ARG A 170 -9.45 4.35 -9.11
N GLY A 171 -9.82 3.93 -7.88
CA GLY A 171 -8.88 3.35 -6.93
C GLY A 171 -8.22 2.05 -7.46
N VAL A 172 -9.02 1.17 -8.06
CA VAL A 172 -8.53 -0.07 -8.71
C VAL A 172 -7.57 0.24 -9.84
N LEU A 173 -7.92 1.20 -10.72
CA LEU A 173 -7.07 1.61 -11.84
C LEU A 173 -5.72 2.13 -11.35
N LEU A 174 -5.71 3.03 -10.36
CA LEU A 174 -4.48 3.57 -9.78
C LEU A 174 -3.61 2.48 -9.16
N GLN A 175 -4.20 1.60 -8.37
CA GLN A 175 -3.45 0.52 -7.75
C GLN A 175 -2.92 -0.48 -8.78
N PHE A 176 -3.68 -0.74 -9.84
CA PHE A 176 -3.23 -1.57 -10.96
C PHE A 176 -1.99 -0.95 -11.63
N MET A 177 -2.03 0.34 -11.94
CA MET A 177 -0.89 1.05 -12.52
C MET A 177 0.32 1.06 -11.59
N ASP A 178 0.13 1.30 -10.28
CA ASP A 178 1.21 1.28 -9.28
C ASP A 178 1.92 -0.09 -9.24
N VAL A 179 1.16 -1.17 -9.25
CA VAL A 179 1.71 -2.54 -9.23
C VAL A 179 2.45 -2.86 -10.53
N VAL A 180 1.92 -2.46 -11.69
CA VAL A 180 2.60 -2.64 -12.99
C VAL A 180 3.94 -1.91 -12.99
N VAL A 181 3.96 -0.66 -12.54
CA VAL A 181 5.20 0.14 -12.41
C VAL A 181 6.18 -0.54 -11.45
N ALA A 182 5.72 -1.02 -10.29
CA ALA A 182 6.55 -1.72 -9.32
C ALA A 182 7.21 -3.00 -9.91
N ILE A 183 6.47 -3.76 -10.72
CA ILE A 183 6.99 -4.95 -11.41
C ILE A 183 8.04 -4.55 -12.45
N LEU A 184 7.81 -3.50 -13.24
CA LEU A 184 8.75 -3.02 -14.25
C LEU A 184 10.05 -2.51 -13.64
N ILE A 185 9.98 -1.73 -12.56
CA ILE A 185 11.14 -1.24 -11.82
C ILE A 185 11.97 -2.43 -11.29
N ARG A 186 11.31 -3.44 -10.74
CA ARG A 186 11.99 -4.64 -10.22
C ARG A 186 12.69 -5.42 -11.32
N LYS A 187 12.06 -5.57 -12.48
CA LYS A 187 12.65 -6.27 -13.63
C LYS A 187 13.89 -5.55 -14.16
N ASN A 188 13.82 -4.22 -14.28
CA ASN A 188 14.94 -3.41 -14.76
C ASN A 188 16.07 -3.29 -13.73
N GLY A 189 15.77 -3.23 -12.43
CA GLY A 189 16.79 -3.23 -11.36
C GLY A 189 17.54 -4.55 -11.23
N GLY A 190 16.89 -5.69 -11.50
CA GLY A 190 17.51 -7.01 -11.54
C GLY A 190 18.51 -7.18 -12.69
N ASN A 191 18.26 -6.54 -13.82
CA ASN A 191 19.15 -6.62 -14.99
C ASN A 191 20.47 -5.85 -14.78
N LYS A 192 20.42 -4.72 -14.07
CA LYS A 192 21.65 -3.93 -13.76
C LYS A 192 22.63 -4.62 -12.80
N ASN A 193 22.15 -5.56 -11.99
CA ASN A 193 23.01 -6.32 -11.06
C ASN A 193 23.67 -7.54 -11.75
N ASN A 194 23.09 -8.04 -12.85
CA ASN A 194 23.69 -9.14 -13.63
C ASN A 194 24.76 -8.66 -14.62
N GLU A 195 24.83 -7.36 -14.96
CA GLU A 195 25.87 -6.78 -15.82
C GLU A 195 27.13 -6.36 -15.06
N LYS A 196 27.12 -6.49 -13.72
CA LYS A 196 28.26 -6.12 -12.84
C LYS A 196 28.98 -7.32 -12.20
N CYS A 197 28.70 -8.56 -12.66
CA CYS A 197 29.42 -9.78 -12.26
C CYS A 197 30.33 -10.27 -13.36
#